data_19f534b9f034f2e4945b145b7b562b15
#
_entry.id   19f534b9f034f2e4945b145b7b562b15
#
_cell.length_a   1.000
_cell.length_b   1.000
_cell.length_c   1.000
_cell.angle_alpha   90.00
_cell.angle_beta   90.00
_cell.angle_gamma   90.00
#
_symmetry.space_group_name_H-M   'P 1'
#
loop_
_entity.id
_entity.type
_entity.pdbx_description
1 polymer ?
#
loop_
_entity_poly.entity_id
_entity_poly.type
_entity_poly.pdbx_seq_one_letter_code
_entity_poly.pdbx_strand_id
1 'polypeptide(L)'
;MSLSYNYNYPGIDDLIKKAKSKIPKFAFEYLDGGCNEDINLYKNTQELREVELKPYYLRKHIEAKLDTNLFGHVYDAPFGISPIGLQGLVWPNAPEILAKAACKHNIPFILSTVSTSNIEKISTLTEGRARFQLYHPAENEIRD
;
A
#
# COMPACT_ATOMS: atom_id res chain seq x y z
N MET A 1 -9.28 -12.39 -15.09
CA MET A 1 -9.03 -12.68 -13.65
C MET A 1 -10.36 -12.90 -12.96
N SER A 2 -10.68 -14.09 -12.45
CA SER A 2 -11.91 -14.28 -11.68
C SER A 2 -11.69 -13.64 -10.29
N LEU A 3 -12.48 -12.63 -9.96
CA LEU A 3 -12.51 -12.05 -8.63
C LEU A 3 -13.05 -13.14 -7.67
N SER A 4 -12.19 -13.68 -6.80
CA SER A 4 -12.66 -14.54 -5.71
C SER A 4 -13.20 -13.65 -4.60
N TYR A 5 -14.50 -13.62 -4.47
CA TYR A 5 -15.16 -12.88 -3.40
C TYR A 5 -15.00 -13.63 -2.06
N ASN A 6 -14.51 -12.95 -1.04
CA ASN A 6 -14.39 -13.53 0.29
C ASN A 6 -15.64 -13.24 1.11
N TYR A 7 -16.52 -14.22 1.23
CA TYR A 7 -17.78 -14.10 1.97
C TYR A 7 -17.62 -13.78 3.47
N ASN A 8 -16.47 -14.13 4.07
CA ASN A 8 -16.20 -13.84 5.48
C ASN A 8 -15.76 -12.40 5.72
N TYR A 9 -15.22 -11.75 4.71
CA TYR A 9 -14.71 -10.39 4.77
C TYR A 9 -15.14 -9.62 3.51
N PRO A 10 -16.44 -9.27 3.40
CA PRO A 10 -16.98 -8.64 2.20
C PRO A 10 -16.50 -7.20 1.99
N GLY A 11 -16.09 -6.53 3.07
CA GLY A 11 -15.62 -5.15 3.02
C GLY A 11 -14.31 -4.92 3.78
N ILE A 12 -13.72 -3.75 3.57
CA ILE A 12 -12.49 -3.33 4.28
C ILE A 12 -12.74 -3.22 5.78
N ASP A 13 -13.89 -2.74 6.20
CA ASP A 13 -14.27 -2.60 7.62
C ASP A 13 -14.25 -3.95 8.36
N ASP A 14 -14.60 -5.04 7.67
CA ASP A 14 -14.54 -6.39 8.24
C ASP A 14 -13.10 -6.85 8.44
N LEU A 15 -12.21 -6.50 7.49
CA LEU A 15 -10.77 -6.75 7.61
C LEU A 15 -10.16 -5.92 8.75
N ILE A 16 -10.54 -4.66 8.91
CA ILE A 16 -10.09 -3.79 10.01
C ILE A 16 -10.50 -4.40 11.37
N LYS A 17 -11.77 -4.79 11.54
CA LYS A 17 -12.22 -5.46 12.75
C LYS A 17 -11.43 -6.73 13.06
N LYS A 18 -11.15 -7.53 12.02
CA LYS A 18 -10.34 -8.73 12.15
C LYS A 18 -8.91 -8.43 12.52
N ALA A 19 -8.29 -7.44 11.87
CA ALA A 19 -6.94 -6.98 12.16
C ALA A 19 -6.81 -6.54 13.62
N LYS A 20 -7.74 -5.69 14.09
CA LYS A 20 -7.78 -5.22 15.48
C LYS A 20 -7.82 -6.34 16.51
N SER A 21 -8.42 -7.48 16.19
CA SER A 21 -8.47 -8.65 17.08
C SER A 21 -7.20 -9.51 17.05
N LYS A 22 -6.30 -9.30 16.09
CA LYS A 22 -5.12 -10.13 15.85
C LYS A 22 -3.79 -9.40 16.07
N ILE A 23 -3.75 -8.12 15.74
CA ILE A 23 -2.56 -7.28 15.84
C ILE A 23 -2.43 -6.78 17.29
N PRO A 24 -1.23 -6.77 17.88
CA PRO A 24 -1.01 -6.16 19.19
C PRO A 24 -1.51 -4.71 19.21
N LYS A 25 -2.13 -4.29 20.31
CA LYS A 25 -2.80 -2.98 20.41
C LYS A 25 -1.90 -1.82 19.97
N PHE A 26 -0.67 -1.76 20.46
CA PHE A 26 0.29 -0.68 20.13
C PHE A 26 0.63 -0.62 18.63
N ALA A 27 0.75 -1.80 17.98
CA ALA A 27 1.06 -1.88 16.56
C ALA A 27 -0.17 -1.53 15.71
N PHE A 28 -1.36 -1.90 16.17
CA PHE A 28 -2.60 -1.53 15.51
C PHE A 28 -2.83 -0.01 15.59
N GLU A 29 -2.65 0.60 16.77
CA GLU A 29 -2.80 2.05 16.97
C GLU A 29 -1.80 2.86 16.13
N TYR A 30 -0.57 2.37 15.98
CA TYR A 30 0.42 2.97 15.08
C TYR A 30 -0.01 2.93 13.61
N LEU A 31 -0.62 1.82 13.17
CA LEU A 31 -1.08 1.65 11.79
C LEU A 31 -2.36 2.44 11.49
N ASP A 32 -3.29 2.50 12.46
CA ASP A 32 -4.64 3.04 12.32
C ASP A 32 -4.67 4.56 12.55
N GLY A 33 -3.70 5.09 13.30
CA GLY A 33 -3.60 6.50 13.61
C GLY A 33 -2.96 7.34 12.50
N GLY A 34 -3.22 8.65 12.55
CA GLY A 34 -2.59 9.65 11.71
C GLY A 34 -1.57 10.50 12.48
N CYS A 35 -1.20 11.64 11.90
CA CYS A 35 -0.36 12.64 12.53
C CYS A 35 -1.18 13.74 13.19
N ASN A 36 -0.69 14.24 14.32
CA ASN A 36 -1.30 15.33 15.07
C ASN A 36 -2.78 15.05 15.41
N GLU A 37 -3.69 15.83 14.85
CA GLU A 37 -5.14 15.77 15.10
C GLU A 37 -5.87 14.88 14.09
N ASP A 38 -5.17 13.98 13.38
CA ASP A 38 -5.70 13.04 12.38
C ASP A 38 -6.43 13.71 11.19
N ILE A 39 -6.22 15.01 10.96
CA ILE A 39 -6.94 15.76 9.91
C ILE A 39 -6.75 15.11 8.54
N ASN A 40 -5.52 14.76 8.17
CA ASN A 40 -5.23 14.14 6.88
C ASN A 40 -5.76 12.71 6.77
N LEU A 41 -5.81 11.97 7.88
CA LEU A 41 -6.40 10.64 7.93
C LEU A 41 -7.87 10.67 7.50
N TYR A 42 -8.63 11.61 8.05
CA TYR A 42 -10.05 11.80 7.67
C TYR A 42 -10.20 12.29 6.23
N LYS A 43 -9.38 13.26 5.81
CA LYS A 43 -9.40 13.79 4.45
C LYS A 43 -9.13 12.73 3.39
N ASN A 44 -8.15 11.86 3.59
CA ASN A 44 -7.82 10.76 2.67
C ASN A 44 -9.04 9.91 2.31
N THR A 45 -9.92 9.66 3.28
CA THR A 45 -11.15 8.88 3.05
C THR A 45 -12.25 9.74 2.47
N GLN A 46 -12.43 10.97 2.98
CA GLN A 46 -13.50 11.87 2.55
C GLN A 46 -13.34 12.28 1.09
N GLU A 47 -12.16 12.72 0.69
CA GLU A 47 -11.89 13.18 -0.68
C GLU A 47 -12.09 12.06 -1.71
N LEU A 48 -11.76 10.81 -1.38
CA LEU A 48 -12.07 9.67 -2.25
C LEU A 48 -13.58 9.43 -2.39
N ARG A 49 -14.37 9.70 -1.34
CA ARG A 49 -15.84 9.57 -1.37
C ARG A 49 -16.54 10.70 -2.11
N GLU A 50 -15.87 11.84 -2.29
CA GLU A 50 -16.38 12.97 -3.10
C GLU A 50 -16.27 12.71 -4.61
N VAL A 51 -15.51 11.68 -5.01
CA VAL A 51 -15.42 11.27 -6.42
C VAL A 51 -16.69 10.50 -6.81
N GLU A 52 -17.54 11.13 -7.61
CA GLU A 52 -18.78 10.54 -8.10
C GLU A 52 -18.64 10.05 -9.53
N LEU A 53 -19.18 8.85 -9.81
CA LEU A 53 -19.21 8.30 -11.16
C LEU A 53 -20.54 8.65 -11.83
N LYS A 54 -20.49 9.40 -12.93
CA LYS A 54 -21.68 9.70 -13.74
C LYS A 54 -21.95 8.55 -14.72
N PRO A 55 -23.04 7.79 -14.55
CA PRO A 55 -23.36 6.71 -15.48
C PRO A 55 -23.84 7.26 -16.82
N TYR A 56 -23.44 6.58 -17.90
CA TYR A 56 -23.95 6.81 -19.24
C TYR A 56 -24.61 5.53 -19.75
N TYR A 57 -25.92 5.59 -19.99
CA TYR A 57 -26.67 4.46 -20.51
C TYR A 57 -26.60 4.37 -22.05
N LEU A 58 -26.88 3.20 -22.58
CA LEU A 58 -26.97 2.93 -24.03
C LEU A 58 -25.67 3.26 -24.80
N ARG A 59 -24.53 3.21 -24.15
CA ARG A 59 -23.22 3.33 -24.80
C ARG A 59 -22.54 1.97 -24.90
N LYS A 60 -21.70 1.82 -25.94
CA LYS A 60 -20.85 0.64 -26.08
C LYS A 60 -19.95 0.52 -24.84
N HIS A 61 -19.84 -0.71 -24.31
CA HIS A 61 -18.86 -0.99 -23.27
C HIS A 61 -17.45 -0.70 -23.78
N ILE A 62 -16.69 0.06 -23.03
CA ILE A 62 -15.27 0.34 -23.27
C ILE A 62 -14.52 -0.25 -22.10
N GLU A 63 -13.57 -1.15 -22.39
CA GLU A 63 -12.67 -1.68 -21.38
C GLU A 63 -11.80 -0.55 -20.82
N ALA A 64 -11.83 -0.37 -19.51
CA ALA A 64 -11.01 0.65 -18.84
C ALA A 64 -9.54 0.24 -18.88
N LYS A 65 -8.69 1.15 -19.35
CA LYS A 65 -7.23 1.00 -19.26
C LYS A 65 -6.77 1.60 -17.95
N LEU A 66 -6.19 0.77 -17.09
CA LEU A 66 -5.66 1.17 -15.78
C LEU A 66 -4.14 1.22 -15.75
N ASP A 67 -3.49 0.75 -16.83
CA ASP A 67 -2.04 0.74 -16.96
C ASP A 67 -1.45 2.14 -16.83
N THR A 68 -0.39 2.23 -16.05
CA THR A 68 0.25 3.51 -15.70
C THR A 68 1.75 3.40 -15.82
N ASN A 69 2.38 4.29 -16.56
CA ASN A 69 3.85 4.39 -16.62
C ASN A 69 4.34 5.21 -15.43
N LEU A 70 5.14 4.61 -14.59
CA LEU A 70 5.78 5.25 -13.45
C LEU A 70 7.28 4.93 -13.45
N PHE A 71 8.12 5.96 -13.59
CA PHE A 71 9.58 5.84 -13.64
C PHE A 71 10.10 4.83 -14.69
N GLY A 72 9.51 4.84 -15.88
CA GLY A 72 9.91 3.98 -16.99
C GLY A 72 9.44 2.52 -16.91
N HIS A 73 8.62 2.18 -15.91
CA HIS A 73 7.98 0.88 -15.79
C HIS A 73 6.45 1.01 -15.93
N VAL A 74 5.84 0.08 -16.67
CA VAL A 74 4.38 0.03 -16.83
C VAL A 74 3.79 -0.88 -15.77
N TYR A 75 2.94 -0.33 -14.93
CA TYR A 75 2.18 -1.04 -13.90
C TYR A 75 0.74 -1.25 -14.34
N ASP A 76 0.09 -2.30 -13.83
CA ASP A 76 -1.28 -2.69 -14.21
C ASP A 76 -2.36 -1.80 -13.56
N ALA A 77 -1.98 -0.95 -12.60
CA ALA A 77 -2.91 -0.07 -11.90
C ALA A 77 -2.25 1.24 -11.44
N PRO A 78 -3.01 2.35 -11.35
CA PRO A 78 -2.50 3.66 -10.94
C PRO A 78 -2.39 3.81 -9.40
N PHE A 79 -2.16 2.74 -8.68
CA PHE A 79 -1.94 2.74 -7.23
C PHE A 79 -0.90 1.69 -6.85
N GLY A 80 -0.32 1.84 -5.66
CA GLY A 80 0.70 0.93 -5.16
C GLY A 80 0.67 0.81 -3.64
N ILE A 81 1.63 0.08 -3.09
CA ILE A 81 1.81 -0.09 -1.66
C ILE A 81 2.81 0.95 -1.18
N SER A 82 2.32 1.88 -0.33
CA SER A 82 3.14 2.94 0.26
C SER A 82 4.13 2.40 1.29
N PRO A 83 5.20 3.17 1.60
CA PRO A 83 6.13 2.79 2.65
C PRO A 83 5.44 2.83 4.01
N ILE A 84 5.57 1.74 4.77
CA ILE A 84 5.07 1.62 6.14
C ILE A 84 6.24 1.25 7.03
N GLY A 85 6.49 2.06 8.06
CA GLY A 85 7.51 1.78 9.05
C GLY A 85 7.15 0.59 9.93
N LEU A 86 8.16 -0.13 10.41
CA LEU A 86 8.03 -1.20 11.41
C LEU A 86 6.97 -2.26 11.09
N GLN A 87 6.74 -2.55 9.82
CA GLN A 87 5.70 -3.49 9.34
C GLN A 87 5.76 -4.86 10.02
N GLY A 88 6.95 -5.34 10.39
CA GLY A 88 7.13 -6.61 11.08
C GLY A 88 6.57 -6.63 12.50
N LEU A 89 6.31 -5.48 13.12
CA LEU A 89 5.59 -5.37 14.39
C LEU A 89 4.09 -5.54 14.20
N VAL A 90 3.59 -5.16 13.03
CA VAL A 90 2.17 -5.33 12.68
C VAL A 90 1.87 -6.80 12.37
N TRP A 91 2.72 -7.41 11.53
CA TRP A 91 2.59 -8.83 11.19
C TRP A 91 3.95 -9.44 10.82
N PRO A 92 4.25 -10.68 11.24
CA PRO A 92 5.49 -11.34 10.87
C PRO A 92 5.67 -11.42 9.35
N ASN A 93 6.83 -11.00 8.86
CA ASN A 93 7.18 -10.94 7.43
C ASN A 93 6.24 -10.06 6.58
N ALA A 94 5.60 -9.05 7.18
CA ALA A 94 4.69 -8.17 6.44
C ALA A 94 5.34 -7.48 5.22
N PRO A 95 6.58 -6.95 5.29
CA PRO A 95 7.23 -6.35 4.13
C PRO A 95 7.35 -7.34 2.97
N GLU A 96 7.75 -8.58 3.25
CA GLU A 96 7.93 -9.61 2.23
C GLU A 96 6.60 -10.08 1.63
N ILE A 97 5.56 -10.19 2.45
CA ILE A 97 4.21 -10.58 2.00
C ILE A 97 3.68 -9.52 1.04
N LEU A 98 3.80 -8.24 1.41
CA LEU A 98 3.34 -7.11 0.60
C LEU A 98 4.17 -6.95 -0.68
N ALA A 99 5.50 -7.11 -0.60
CA ALA A 99 6.38 -7.06 -1.76
C ALA A 99 6.04 -8.14 -2.79
N LYS A 100 5.82 -9.38 -2.34
CA LYS A 100 5.38 -10.48 -3.21
C LYS A 100 4.01 -10.21 -3.83
N ALA A 101 3.07 -9.68 -3.05
CA ALA A 101 1.75 -9.34 -3.55
C ALA A 101 1.83 -8.24 -4.62
N ALA A 102 2.60 -7.17 -4.37
CA ALA A 102 2.82 -6.10 -5.32
C ALA A 102 3.46 -6.60 -6.62
N CYS A 103 4.50 -7.43 -6.52
CA CYS A 103 5.16 -8.03 -7.67
C CYS A 103 4.18 -8.90 -8.49
N LYS A 104 3.41 -9.75 -7.82
CA LYS A 104 2.41 -10.63 -8.46
C LYS A 104 1.33 -9.85 -9.21
N HIS A 105 0.90 -8.72 -8.69
CA HIS A 105 -0.15 -7.88 -9.26
C HIS A 105 0.40 -6.73 -10.12
N ASN A 106 1.71 -6.72 -10.36
CA ASN A 106 2.40 -5.68 -11.12
C ASN A 106 1.99 -4.27 -10.69
N ILE A 107 2.05 -3.99 -9.38
CA ILE A 107 1.81 -2.66 -8.79
C ILE A 107 3.07 -2.17 -8.07
N PRO A 108 3.27 -0.85 -7.91
CA PRO A 108 4.40 -0.31 -7.19
C PRO A 108 4.47 -0.79 -5.74
N PHE A 109 5.67 -1.10 -5.25
CA PHE A 109 5.97 -1.33 -3.85
C PHE A 109 7.09 -0.40 -3.40
N ILE A 110 6.90 0.27 -2.27
CA ILE A 110 7.89 1.19 -1.70
C ILE A 110 8.28 0.69 -0.31
N LEU A 111 9.57 0.39 -0.13
CA LEU A 111 10.11 -0.02 1.15
C LEU A 111 10.44 1.19 2.01
N SER A 112 10.06 1.18 3.28
CA SER A 112 10.41 2.23 4.24
C SER A 112 11.87 2.11 4.70
N THR A 113 12.53 3.23 4.98
CA THR A 113 13.84 3.28 5.65
C THR A 113 13.84 2.50 6.97
N VAL A 114 12.76 2.57 7.73
CA VAL A 114 12.61 1.87 9.01
C VAL A 114 11.84 0.56 8.88
N SER A 115 12.00 -0.11 7.74
CA SER A 115 11.45 -1.45 7.54
C SER A 115 12.16 -2.48 8.42
N THR A 116 11.44 -3.55 8.78
CA THR A 116 11.99 -4.71 9.47
C THR A 116 12.63 -5.74 8.52
N SER A 117 12.65 -5.48 7.22
CA SER A 117 13.31 -6.29 6.21
C SER A 117 14.41 -5.52 5.51
N ASN A 118 15.47 -6.19 5.07
CA ASN A 118 16.55 -5.56 4.34
C ASN A 118 16.18 -5.35 2.86
N ILE A 119 16.88 -4.40 2.24
CA ILE A 119 16.60 -3.97 0.86
C ILE A 119 16.92 -5.07 -0.17
N GLU A 120 17.95 -5.87 0.06
CA GLU A 120 18.40 -6.94 -0.83
C GLU A 120 17.34 -8.04 -0.94
N LYS A 121 16.74 -8.42 0.18
CA LYS A 121 15.68 -9.41 0.22
C LYS A 121 14.44 -8.91 -0.52
N ILE A 122 14.04 -7.66 -0.29
CA ILE A 122 12.89 -7.06 -0.97
C ILE A 122 13.18 -6.87 -2.46
N SER A 123 14.37 -6.45 -2.83
CA SER A 123 14.78 -6.35 -4.24
C SER A 123 14.66 -7.68 -4.96
N THR A 124 15.13 -8.77 -4.35
CA THR A 124 14.98 -10.12 -4.90
C THR A 124 13.51 -10.50 -5.09
N LEU A 125 12.65 -10.23 -4.09
CA LEU A 125 11.22 -10.57 -4.13
C LEU A 125 10.42 -9.75 -5.13
N THR A 126 10.90 -8.58 -5.51
CA THR A 126 10.26 -7.65 -6.45
C THR A 126 10.96 -7.59 -7.81
N GLU A 127 11.93 -8.48 -8.04
CA GLU A 127 12.73 -8.51 -9.29
C GLU A 127 13.40 -7.14 -9.57
N GLY A 128 13.90 -6.47 -8.52
CA GLY A 128 14.52 -5.15 -8.62
C GLY A 128 13.55 -3.98 -8.81
N ARG A 129 12.24 -4.20 -8.76
CA ARG A 129 11.22 -3.16 -9.02
C ARG A 129 10.78 -2.38 -7.79
N ALA A 130 11.17 -2.78 -6.57
CA ALA A 130 10.88 -2.03 -5.37
C ALA A 130 11.52 -0.64 -5.42
N ARG A 131 10.82 0.33 -4.86
CA ARG A 131 11.34 1.67 -4.57
C ARG A 131 11.70 1.76 -3.10
N PHE A 132 12.53 2.72 -2.76
CA PHE A 132 12.98 2.93 -1.40
C PHE A 132 12.64 4.35 -0.94
N GLN A 133 12.00 4.47 0.20
CA GLN A 133 11.80 5.74 0.87
C GLN A 133 13.04 6.04 1.71
N LEU A 134 13.84 6.99 1.30
CA LEU A 134 15.00 7.44 2.05
C LEU A 134 14.62 8.53 3.05
N TYR A 135 14.89 8.31 4.33
CA TYR A 135 14.91 9.38 5.32
C TYR A 135 16.24 10.12 5.20
N HIS A 136 16.16 11.41 4.93
CA HIS A 136 17.34 12.24 4.74
C HIS A 136 18.13 12.35 6.06
N PRO A 137 19.42 11.93 6.09
CA PRO A 137 20.24 12.08 7.27
C PRO A 137 20.41 13.57 7.65
N ALA A 138 20.34 13.88 8.93
CA ALA A 138 20.58 15.23 9.43
C ALA A 138 22.08 15.60 9.41
N GLU A 139 22.94 14.60 9.51
CA GLU A 139 24.39 14.75 9.56
C GLU A 139 24.98 14.79 8.15
N ASN A 140 25.75 15.87 7.85
CA ASN A 140 26.34 16.07 6.53
C ASN A 140 27.31 14.94 6.13
N GLU A 141 28.08 14.40 7.09
CA GLU A 141 29.05 13.33 6.88
C GLU A 141 28.41 12.00 6.40
N ILE A 142 27.13 11.80 6.70
CA ILE A 142 26.37 10.62 6.28
C ILE A 142 25.63 10.89 4.96
N ARG A 143 25.31 12.16 4.70
CA ARG A 143 24.52 12.57 3.54
C ARG A 143 25.33 12.59 2.25
N ASP A 144 26.59 13.06 2.31
CA ASP A 144 27.51 13.29 1.18
C ASP A 144 28.38 12.05 0.90
#